data_3c0cf2dba70f4c37080018d106b5c2a0
#
_entry.id   3c0cf2dba70f4c37080018d106b5c2a0
#
_cell.length_a   1.000
_cell.length_b   1.000
_cell.length_c   1.000
_cell.angle_alpha   90.00
_cell.angle_beta   90.00
_cell.angle_gamma   90.00
#
_symmetry.space_group_name_H-M   'P 1'
#
loop_
_entity.id
_entity.type
_entity.pdbx_description
1 polymer ?
#
loop_
_entity_poly.entity_id
_entity_poly.type
_entity_poly.pdbx_seq_one_letter_code
_entity_poly.pdbx_strand_id
1 'polypeptide(L)'
;CGTFETQQHAQLKAEVQTRFTDKETTLTYLEACKTAIFHVDSVETKPTTRKPAPPFTTSTLQQEASRKLGFSVSQTMSVAQKLYEHGLITYMRTDSVNLSDLAIRTAKAVICETLGEKYSKPRNFATKTKGAQEAHEAIRPTYMNKTAIEGDRNEQQLYELIYKRTLASQMADAQLERTNMIIGLSNHSIPFTATGEVIIFDGFLKVYMESHDEETDDEQAGLLPALAPGDQLQRQLITAIEQYTLHPPRYTEASLVKKMEALGIGRPSTYAPTITTIQNRGYIIKESREGVERNIEQIELKGNDIKIKPNKKIFGAEKKKLFPSDMGMVVTDFLSEHFTNIMDYNFTAEAEEALDDIAEGSVEWQKMIGEFYHPFHETVESTLKNSERNSGQRILGTDPVSGETVSVRIGRFGPMAQIGEGEHVRYAGLLKGQLMETITLEEALGLFKFPRKIGQYEDKDVSIGIGRFGPYIKHNNVFVSLKKGEDDPGTITLETAIQRIEEKRESDRNKLIKAFDNGVQILNGRFGPYISYNKANYKIPKTCKADELTLEKCMELIEKEGSKKKPGGSSKKTPVRKAQTTTKKKN
;
A
#
# COMPACT_ATOMS: atom_id res chain seq x y z
N CYS A 1 12.61 -10.14 -27.23
CA CYS A 1 12.86 -11.46 -26.67
C CYS A 1 12.87 -12.49 -27.81
N GLY A 2 13.83 -13.42 -27.83
CA GLY A 2 13.95 -14.51 -28.80
C GLY A 2 13.84 -15.86 -28.12
N THR A 3 13.17 -16.80 -28.77
CA THR A 3 13.15 -18.22 -28.40
C THR A 3 13.91 -18.99 -29.46
N PHE A 4 14.94 -19.68 -29.05
CA PHE A 4 15.82 -20.47 -29.91
C PHE A 4 15.76 -21.93 -29.52
N GLU A 5 16.07 -22.80 -30.45
CA GLU A 5 16.21 -24.25 -30.25
C GLU A 5 17.65 -24.66 -30.53
N THR A 6 18.20 -25.49 -29.68
CA THR A 6 19.53 -26.06 -29.85
C THR A 6 19.48 -27.27 -30.77
N GLN A 7 20.63 -27.78 -31.23
CA GLN A 7 20.70 -29.03 -32.00
C GLN A 7 20.18 -30.26 -31.25
N GLN A 8 20.11 -30.17 -29.91
CA GLN A 8 19.58 -31.22 -29.03
C GLN A 8 18.09 -31.00 -28.68
N HIS A 9 17.40 -30.12 -29.42
CA HIS A 9 15.99 -29.76 -29.19
C HIS A 9 15.69 -29.10 -27.84
N ALA A 10 16.69 -28.57 -27.14
CA ALA A 10 16.46 -27.76 -25.94
C ALA A 10 16.08 -26.33 -26.31
N GLN A 11 15.09 -25.78 -25.60
CA GLN A 11 14.67 -24.37 -25.80
C GLN A 11 15.54 -23.41 -24.99
N LEU A 12 15.91 -22.31 -25.63
CA LEU A 12 16.66 -21.22 -25.03
C LEU A 12 15.92 -19.89 -25.25
N LYS A 13 15.65 -19.17 -24.19
CA LYS A 13 15.13 -17.80 -24.25
C LYS A 13 16.28 -16.81 -24.08
N ALA A 14 16.29 -15.79 -24.92
CA ALA A 14 17.28 -14.73 -24.86
C ALA A 14 16.66 -13.36 -25.17
N GLU A 15 17.25 -12.30 -24.66
CA GLU A 15 16.73 -10.96 -24.81
C GLU A 15 17.79 -10.05 -25.46
N VAL A 16 17.31 -9.10 -26.24
CA VAL A 16 18.16 -8.00 -26.72
C VAL A 16 18.25 -6.95 -25.62
N GLN A 17 19.45 -6.62 -25.18
CA GLN A 17 19.64 -5.60 -24.13
C GLN A 17 19.37 -4.18 -24.62
N THR A 18 19.56 -3.93 -25.93
CA THR A 18 19.27 -2.65 -26.55
C THR A 18 17.77 -2.45 -26.69
N ARG A 19 17.28 -1.31 -26.18
CA ARG A 19 15.89 -0.90 -26.41
C ARG A 19 15.82 -0.08 -27.69
N PHE A 20 15.00 -0.51 -28.63
CA PHE A 20 14.69 0.25 -29.84
C PHE A 20 13.73 1.39 -29.48
N THR A 21 13.97 2.58 -30.07
CA THR A 21 13.20 3.79 -29.72
C THR A 21 11.90 3.92 -30.48
N ASP A 22 11.79 3.20 -31.61
CA ASP A 22 10.64 3.29 -32.51
C ASP A 22 10.36 1.96 -33.21
N LYS A 23 9.21 1.92 -33.88
CA LYS A 23 8.73 0.74 -34.62
C LYS A 23 9.56 0.44 -35.86
N GLU A 24 10.04 1.46 -36.55
CA GLU A 24 10.77 1.31 -37.81
C GLU A 24 12.12 0.63 -37.59
N THR A 25 12.89 1.10 -36.61
CA THR A 25 14.13 0.45 -36.19
C THR A 25 13.94 -0.96 -35.69
N THR A 26 12.83 -1.22 -34.97
CA THR A 26 12.45 -2.55 -34.51
C THR A 26 12.17 -3.49 -35.70
N LEU A 27 11.40 -3.03 -36.69
CA LEU A 27 11.13 -3.81 -37.90
C LEU A 27 12.38 -4.09 -38.71
N THR A 28 13.25 -3.10 -38.87
CA THR A 28 14.55 -3.26 -39.56
C THR A 28 15.41 -4.35 -38.92
N TYR A 29 15.47 -4.35 -37.57
CA TYR A 29 16.16 -5.40 -36.83
C TYR A 29 15.51 -6.79 -37.02
N LEU A 30 14.20 -6.88 -37.00
CA LEU A 30 13.48 -8.14 -37.24
C LEU A 30 13.64 -8.64 -38.68
N GLU A 31 13.71 -7.73 -39.67
CA GLU A 31 14.03 -8.10 -41.06
C GLU A 31 15.43 -8.70 -41.16
N ALA A 32 16.43 -8.09 -40.50
CA ALA A 32 17.77 -8.68 -40.42
C ALA A 32 17.75 -10.07 -39.79
N CYS A 33 16.95 -10.26 -38.75
CA CYS A 33 16.78 -11.57 -38.08
C CYS A 33 16.18 -12.66 -38.97
N LYS A 34 15.51 -12.33 -40.10
CA LYS A 34 14.96 -13.33 -41.03
C LYS A 34 16.03 -14.20 -41.68
N THR A 35 17.12 -13.54 -42.11
CA THR A 35 18.19 -14.17 -42.88
C THR A 35 19.44 -14.44 -42.03
N ALA A 36 19.46 -14.01 -40.80
CA ALA A 36 20.58 -14.21 -39.88
C ALA A 36 20.77 -15.67 -39.52
N ILE A 37 22.02 -16.09 -39.47
CA ILE A 37 22.43 -17.31 -38.77
C ILE A 37 22.75 -16.92 -37.35
N PHE A 38 22.11 -17.58 -36.42
CA PHE A 38 22.31 -17.36 -34.98
C PHE A 38 23.35 -18.34 -34.46
N HIS A 39 24.34 -17.84 -33.75
CA HIS A 39 25.39 -18.66 -33.15
C HIS A 39 25.76 -18.12 -31.78
N VAL A 40 26.27 -19.00 -30.95
CA VAL A 40 26.81 -18.60 -29.65
C VAL A 40 28.16 -17.93 -29.83
N ASP A 41 28.26 -16.64 -29.50
CA ASP A 41 29.53 -15.88 -29.58
C ASP A 41 30.40 -16.20 -28.35
N SER A 42 29.80 -16.18 -27.18
CA SER A 42 30.52 -16.46 -25.93
C SER A 42 29.59 -17.05 -24.87
N VAL A 43 30.18 -17.88 -24.04
CA VAL A 43 29.57 -18.39 -22.82
C VAL A 43 30.52 -18.10 -21.66
N GLU A 44 30.07 -17.26 -20.75
CA GLU A 44 30.86 -16.90 -19.56
C GLU A 44 30.13 -17.36 -18.31
N THR A 45 30.73 -18.32 -17.61
CA THR A 45 30.23 -18.81 -16.32
C THR A 45 31.09 -18.25 -15.19
N LYS A 46 30.45 -17.56 -14.26
CA LYS A 46 31.12 -16.97 -13.09
C LYS A 46 30.52 -17.52 -11.81
N PRO A 47 31.36 -17.98 -10.86
CA PRO A 47 30.88 -18.30 -9.53
C PRO A 47 30.42 -17.03 -8.84
N THR A 48 29.26 -17.11 -8.22
CA THR A 48 28.65 -16.00 -7.47
C THR A 48 28.27 -16.50 -6.07
N THR A 49 28.29 -15.62 -5.08
CA THR A 49 27.85 -15.95 -3.73
C THR A 49 26.76 -15.00 -3.29
N ARG A 50 25.68 -15.52 -2.74
CA ARG A 50 24.67 -14.74 -2.03
C ARG A 50 24.88 -14.88 -0.54
N LYS A 51 24.96 -13.74 0.17
CA LYS A 51 25.10 -13.71 1.63
C LYS A 51 23.74 -13.56 2.27
N PRO A 52 23.50 -14.19 3.43
CA PRO A 52 22.26 -13.98 4.17
C PRO A 52 22.21 -12.54 4.69
N ALA A 53 21.01 -12.03 4.76
CA ALA A 53 20.76 -10.73 5.38
C ALA A 53 20.88 -10.81 6.91
N PRO A 54 21.16 -9.68 7.60
CA PRO A 54 21.24 -9.61 9.06
C PRO A 54 19.95 -10.05 9.75
N PRO A 55 19.97 -10.36 11.04
CA PRO A 55 18.77 -10.49 11.86
C PRO A 55 17.89 -9.24 11.77
N PHE A 56 16.63 -9.34 12.14
CA PHE A 56 15.69 -8.24 12.00
C PHE A 56 15.96 -7.07 12.95
N THR A 57 15.91 -5.87 12.38
CA THR A 57 15.56 -4.64 13.08
C THR A 57 14.05 -4.42 13.04
N THR A 58 13.54 -3.43 13.76
CA THR A 58 12.12 -3.04 13.68
C THR A 58 11.71 -2.72 12.24
N SER A 59 12.51 -1.93 11.53
CA SER A 59 12.25 -1.53 10.15
C SER A 59 12.20 -2.73 9.20
N THR A 60 13.22 -3.57 9.22
CA THR A 60 13.28 -4.73 8.33
C THR A 60 12.23 -5.79 8.66
N LEU A 61 11.83 -5.95 9.93
CA LEU A 61 10.71 -6.80 10.32
C LEU A 61 9.39 -6.28 9.76
N GLN A 62 9.13 -4.99 9.87
CA GLN A 62 7.91 -4.37 9.32
C GLN A 62 7.84 -4.53 7.80
N GLN A 63 8.97 -4.36 7.10
CA GLN A 63 9.06 -4.54 5.65
C GLN A 63 8.74 -5.98 5.24
N GLU A 64 9.42 -6.95 5.82
CA GLU A 64 9.25 -8.37 5.46
C GLU A 64 7.89 -8.94 5.88
N ALA A 65 7.37 -8.55 7.04
CA ALA A 65 6.02 -8.95 7.47
C ALA A 65 4.94 -8.36 6.53
N SER A 66 5.14 -7.15 6.03
CA SER A 66 4.22 -6.55 5.06
C SER A 66 4.25 -7.30 3.72
N ARG A 67 5.43 -7.68 3.23
CA ARG A 67 5.60 -8.39 1.96
C ARG A 67 5.13 -9.84 2.03
N LYS A 68 5.60 -10.60 3.01
CA LYS A 68 5.35 -12.05 3.12
C LYS A 68 4.04 -12.42 3.78
N LEU A 69 3.62 -11.66 4.79
CA LEU A 69 2.42 -11.97 5.57
C LEU A 69 1.24 -11.04 5.23
N GLY A 70 1.49 -9.96 4.49
CA GLY A 70 0.49 -8.95 4.18
C GLY A 70 0.06 -8.10 5.37
N PHE A 71 0.84 -8.09 6.46
CA PHE A 71 0.55 -7.32 7.67
C PHE A 71 0.76 -5.83 7.42
N SER A 72 -0.04 -4.99 8.07
CA SER A 72 0.30 -3.57 8.19
C SER A 72 1.44 -3.38 9.18
N VAL A 73 2.16 -2.25 9.10
CA VAL A 73 3.22 -1.94 10.08
C VAL A 73 2.69 -1.92 11.51
N SER A 74 1.49 -1.38 11.73
CA SER A 74 0.84 -1.37 13.04
C SER A 74 0.48 -2.77 13.54
N GLN A 75 -0.03 -3.64 12.66
CA GLN A 75 -0.34 -5.04 12.99
C GLN A 75 0.94 -5.80 13.34
N THR A 76 2.02 -5.62 12.56
CA THR A 76 3.32 -6.24 12.85
C THR A 76 3.79 -5.90 14.25
N MET A 77 3.75 -4.60 14.62
CA MET A 77 4.19 -4.18 15.94
C MET A 77 3.29 -4.67 17.07
N SER A 78 1.98 -4.75 16.86
CA SER A 78 1.04 -5.29 17.84
C SER A 78 1.27 -6.78 18.12
N VAL A 79 1.53 -7.57 17.06
CA VAL A 79 1.83 -9.00 17.18
C VAL A 79 3.22 -9.21 17.81
N ALA A 80 4.23 -8.44 17.38
CA ALA A 80 5.57 -8.51 17.96
C ALA A 80 5.59 -8.14 19.45
N GLN A 81 4.77 -7.16 19.86
CA GLN A 81 4.60 -6.79 21.27
C GLN A 81 4.10 -7.99 22.10
N LYS A 82 3.09 -8.70 21.62
CA LYS A 82 2.57 -9.90 22.30
C LYS A 82 3.63 -11.00 22.40
N LEU A 83 4.37 -11.26 21.30
CA LEU A 83 5.45 -12.26 21.31
C LEU A 83 6.52 -11.90 22.33
N TYR A 84 6.87 -10.64 22.45
CA TYR A 84 7.82 -10.14 23.46
C TYR A 84 7.28 -10.29 24.88
N GLU A 85 6.04 -9.88 25.14
CA GLU A 85 5.39 -10.00 26.46
C GLU A 85 5.27 -11.46 26.93
N HIS A 86 5.13 -12.40 25.99
CA HIS A 86 5.17 -13.84 26.28
C HIS A 86 6.60 -14.41 26.40
N GLY A 87 7.65 -13.56 26.30
CA GLY A 87 9.03 -13.98 26.40
C GLY A 87 9.53 -14.85 25.22
N LEU A 88 8.85 -14.76 24.05
CA LEU A 88 9.16 -15.61 22.89
C LEU A 88 10.19 -14.99 21.97
N ILE A 89 10.31 -13.67 21.94
CA ILE A 89 11.30 -12.92 21.17
C ILE A 89 12.00 -11.87 22.04
N THR A 90 13.14 -11.37 21.59
CA THR A 90 13.82 -10.18 22.16
C THR A 90 12.98 -8.92 21.92
N TYR A 91 13.38 -7.81 22.52
CA TYR A 91 12.65 -6.55 22.38
C TYR A 91 12.51 -6.11 20.92
N MET A 92 11.28 -5.85 20.50
CA MET A 92 10.94 -5.63 19.09
C MET A 92 11.17 -4.20 18.58
N ARG A 93 11.55 -3.27 19.45
CA ARG A 93 11.88 -1.89 19.05
C ARG A 93 13.38 -1.69 19.13
N THR A 94 14.07 -2.05 18.08
CA THR A 94 15.54 -1.97 17.98
C THR A 94 15.94 -1.68 16.54
N ASP A 95 17.00 -0.93 16.37
CA ASP A 95 17.73 -0.73 15.13
C ASP A 95 19.03 -1.56 15.08
N SER A 96 19.32 -2.29 16.15
CA SER A 96 20.49 -3.17 16.25
C SER A 96 20.29 -4.46 15.45
N VAL A 97 21.35 -4.90 14.80
CA VAL A 97 21.47 -6.20 14.13
C VAL A 97 22.39 -7.17 14.92
N ASN A 98 22.85 -6.77 16.11
CA ASN A 98 23.75 -7.56 16.93
C ASN A 98 23.04 -8.76 17.55
N LEU A 99 23.75 -9.85 17.68
CA LEU A 99 23.34 -11.05 18.43
C LEU A 99 24.32 -11.31 19.55
N SER A 100 23.81 -11.72 20.72
CA SER A 100 24.68 -12.17 21.80
C SER A 100 25.41 -13.46 21.42
N ASP A 101 26.56 -13.69 22.06
CA ASP A 101 27.33 -14.92 21.87
C ASP A 101 26.54 -16.18 22.19
N LEU A 102 25.61 -16.08 23.14
CA LEU A 102 24.69 -17.19 23.47
C LEU A 102 23.75 -17.48 22.30
N ALA A 103 23.20 -16.45 21.69
CA ALA A 103 22.29 -16.59 20.52
C ALA A 103 23.05 -17.21 19.34
N ILE A 104 24.26 -16.74 19.06
CA ILE A 104 25.10 -17.27 17.97
C ILE A 104 25.44 -18.74 18.21
N ARG A 105 25.87 -19.10 19.45
CA ARG A 105 26.20 -20.49 19.79
C ARG A 105 24.98 -21.42 19.69
N THR A 106 23.82 -20.98 20.18
CA THR A 106 22.60 -21.80 20.13
C THR A 106 22.07 -21.93 18.69
N ALA A 107 22.15 -20.88 17.89
CA ALA A 107 21.82 -20.95 16.47
C ALA A 107 22.74 -21.93 15.71
N LYS A 108 24.06 -21.85 15.97
CA LYS A 108 25.03 -22.82 15.42
C LYS A 108 24.67 -24.26 15.79
N ALA A 109 24.37 -24.54 17.05
CA ALA A 109 24.00 -25.88 17.51
C ALA A 109 22.77 -26.41 16.73
N VAL A 110 21.70 -25.58 16.63
CA VAL A 110 20.49 -25.95 15.90
C VAL A 110 20.78 -26.20 14.41
N ILE A 111 21.57 -25.34 13.75
CA ILE A 111 21.93 -25.53 12.33
C ILE A 111 22.72 -26.84 12.14
N CYS A 112 23.70 -27.10 12.98
CA CYS A 112 24.52 -28.33 12.86
C CYS A 112 23.69 -29.59 13.10
N GLU A 113 22.77 -29.56 14.07
CA GLU A 113 21.89 -30.70 14.39
C GLU A 113 20.86 -30.97 13.29
N THR A 114 20.23 -29.89 12.74
CA THR A 114 19.11 -30.04 11.81
C THR A 114 19.52 -30.15 10.33
N LEU A 115 20.57 -29.44 9.94
CA LEU A 115 20.99 -29.30 8.53
C LEU A 115 22.39 -29.83 8.25
N GLY A 116 23.23 -29.95 9.29
CA GLY A 116 24.59 -30.37 9.18
C GLY A 116 25.61 -29.22 9.23
N GLU A 117 26.86 -29.55 9.61
CA GLU A 117 27.91 -28.57 9.87
C GLU A 117 28.24 -27.67 8.67
N LYS A 118 28.15 -28.17 7.45
CA LYS A 118 28.42 -27.42 6.22
C LYS A 118 27.51 -26.21 6.04
N TYR A 119 26.32 -26.19 6.68
CA TYR A 119 25.37 -25.08 6.61
C TYR A 119 25.64 -24.02 7.65
N SER A 120 26.54 -24.26 8.62
CA SER A 120 26.81 -23.33 9.71
C SER A 120 27.97 -22.37 9.35
N LYS A 121 27.71 -21.08 9.46
CA LYS A 121 28.71 -20.00 9.34
C LYS A 121 28.35 -18.86 10.29
N PRO A 122 28.68 -18.96 11.56
CA PRO A 122 28.40 -17.91 12.53
C PRO A 122 28.97 -16.56 12.11
N ARG A 123 28.21 -15.48 12.32
CA ARG A 123 28.59 -14.11 11.97
C ARG A 123 28.18 -13.12 13.03
N ASN A 124 29.01 -12.12 13.21
CA ASN A 124 28.67 -10.89 13.90
C ASN A 124 28.32 -9.84 12.84
N PHE A 125 27.19 -9.15 13.02
CA PHE A 125 26.78 -8.05 12.16
C PHE A 125 27.03 -6.75 12.94
N ALA A 126 27.63 -5.77 12.30
CA ALA A 126 27.80 -4.44 12.86
C ALA A 126 26.66 -3.54 12.40
N THR A 127 26.08 -2.81 13.34
CA THR A 127 25.07 -1.80 13.05
C THR A 127 25.73 -0.60 12.35
N LYS A 128 25.21 -0.19 11.20
CA LYS A 128 25.78 0.91 10.40
C LYS A 128 25.10 2.25 10.68
N THR A 129 24.00 2.26 11.41
CA THR A 129 23.20 3.46 11.68
C THR A 129 23.90 4.31 12.73
N LYS A 130 24.24 5.57 12.42
CA LYS A 130 24.70 6.56 13.41
C LYS A 130 23.61 6.70 14.49
N GLY A 131 23.99 6.74 15.76
CA GLY A 131 23.06 6.85 16.88
C GLY A 131 22.28 5.56 17.19
N ALA A 132 22.67 4.40 16.64
CA ALA A 132 22.10 3.13 17.04
C ALA A 132 22.48 2.82 18.48
N GLN A 133 21.50 2.41 19.30
CA GLN A 133 21.75 1.98 20.67
C GLN A 133 22.44 0.60 20.63
N GLU A 134 23.77 0.58 20.61
CA GLU A 134 24.60 -0.63 20.51
C GLU A 134 24.34 -1.67 21.62
N ALA A 135 23.77 -1.23 22.75
CA ALA A 135 23.38 -2.10 23.85
C ALA A 135 22.21 -3.05 23.56
N HIS A 136 21.47 -2.86 22.48
CA HIS A 136 20.32 -3.68 22.13
C HIS A 136 20.71 -4.85 21.21
N GLU A 137 20.03 -5.97 21.39
CA GLU A 137 20.07 -7.07 20.42
C GLU A 137 19.10 -6.85 19.27
N ALA A 138 19.34 -7.55 18.15
CA ALA A 138 18.37 -7.71 17.06
C ALA A 138 17.10 -8.43 17.53
N ILE A 139 16.04 -8.35 16.73
CA ILE A 139 14.82 -9.10 16.98
C ILE A 139 15.06 -10.57 16.61
N ARG A 140 15.02 -11.43 17.59
CA ARG A 140 15.27 -12.86 17.47
C ARG A 140 14.40 -13.68 18.43
N PRO A 141 14.23 -14.99 18.19
CA PRO A 141 13.66 -15.88 19.20
C PRO A 141 14.48 -15.86 20.49
N THR A 142 13.83 -15.87 21.63
CA THR A 142 14.52 -15.98 22.94
C THR A 142 15.24 -17.33 23.05
N TYR A 143 14.61 -18.39 22.54
CA TYR A 143 15.12 -19.76 22.56
C TYR A 143 15.18 -20.33 21.15
N MET A 144 16.37 -20.55 20.61
CA MET A 144 16.58 -21.04 19.24
C MET A 144 16.17 -22.50 19.03
N ASN A 145 16.07 -23.30 20.09
CA ASN A 145 15.55 -24.67 20.04
C ASN A 145 14.01 -24.74 19.96
N LYS A 146 13.30 -23.63 20.11
CA LYS A 146 11.86 -23.55 20.01
C LYS A 146 11.46 -23.17 18.59
N THR A 147 11.26 -24.16 17.73
CA THR A 147 10.98 -23.97 16.29
C THR A 147 9.57 -23.49 16.00
N ALA A 148 8.60 -23.77 16.88
CA ALA A 148 7.21 -23.38 16.76
C ALA A 148 6.66 -22.94 18.14
N ILE A 149 5.59 -22.14 18.10
CA ILE A 149 4.93 -21.62 19.31
C ILE A 149 3.45 -21.93 19.28
N GLU A 150 2.83 -21.96 20.47
CA GLU A 150 1.40 -21.86 20.62
C GLU A 150 0.98 -20.39 20.54
N GLY A 151 -0.20 -20.10 19.96
CA GLY A 151 -0.72 -18.76 19.80
C GLY A 151 -1.69 -18.65 18.64
N ASP A 152 -2.15 -17.44 18.35
CA ASP A 152 -2.98 -17.22 17.18
C ASP A 152 -2.14 -17.34 15.88
N ARG A 153 -2.84 -17.45 14.74
CA ARG A 153 -2.19 -17.61 13.43
C ARG A 153 -1.18 -16.51 13.12
N ASN A 154 -1.48 -15.26 13.51
CA ASN A 154 -0.58 -14.13 13.22
C ASN A 154 0.68 -14.22 14.09
N GLU A 155 0.54 -14.62 15.36
CA GLU A 155 1.67 -14.84 16.27
C GLU A 155 2.59 -15.94 15.74
N GLN A 156 2.01 -17.07 15.32
CA GLN A 156 2.78 -18.19 14.73
C GLN A 156 3.53 -17.77 13.46
N GLN A 157 2.86 -17.07 12.53
CA GLN A 157 3.46 -16.62 11.28
C GLN A 157 4.59 -15.61 11.51
N LEU A 158 4.40 -14.64 12.41
CA LEU A 158 5.42 -13.64 12.68
C LEU A 158 6.62 -14.25 13.41
N TYR A 159 6.38 -15.16 14.36
CA TYR A 159 7.44 -15.90 15.05
C TYR A 159 8.27 -16.75 14.07
N GLU A 160 7.60 -17.48 13.17
CA GLU A 160 8.26 -18.29 12.14
C GLU A 160 9.15 -17.43 11.23
N LEU A 161 8.65 -16.24 10.83
CA LEU A 161 9.42 -15.29 10.03
C LEU A 161 10.70 -14.84 10.76
N ILE A 162 10.57 -14.46 12.03
CA ILE A 162 11.69 -14.03 12.89
C ILE A 162 12.66 -15.18 13.08
N TYR A 163 12.17 -16.38 13.36
CA TYR A 163 12.97 -17.58 13.56
C TYR A 163 13.82 -17.91 12.33
N LYS A 164 13.17 -18.00 11.17
CA LYS A 164 13.83 -18.34 9.90
C LYS A 164 14.89 -17.30 9.53
N ARG A 165 14.61 -16.02 9.70
CA ARG A 165 15.57 -14.94 9.41
C ARG A 165 16.77 -15.01 10.33
N THR A 166 16.57 -15.21 11.63
CA THR A 166 17.64 -15.33 12.61
C THR A 166 18.51 -16.54 12.30
N LEU A 167 17.92 -17.70 12.03
CA LEU A 167 18.66 -18.91 11.69
C LEU A 167 19.48 -18.71 10.40
N ALA A 168 18.84 -18.21 9.33
CA ALA A 168 19.47 -17.94 8.05
C ALA A 168 20.66 -16.99 8.16
N SER A 169 20.59 -15.98 9.03
CA SER A 169 21.69 -15.03 9.27
C SER A 169 22.97 -15.71 9.73
N GLN A 170 22.89 -16.86 10.40
CA GLN A 170 24.00 -17.64 10.94
C GLN A 170 24.38 -18.85 10.06
N MET A 171 23.76 -18.96 8.86
CA MET A 171 24.03 -20.03 7.91
C MET A 171 25.09 -19.65 6.88
N ALA A 172 25.62 -20.66 6.20
CA ALA A 172 26.59 -20.52 5.11
C ALA A 172 25.98 -19.74 3.91
N ASP A 173 26.86 -19.04 3.19
CA ASP A 173 26.49 -18.34 1.96
C ASP A 173 25.98 -19.35 0.93
N ALA A 174 25.02 -18.97 0.12
CA ALA A 174 24.64 -19.73 -1.06
C ALA A 174 25.70 -19.54 -2.15
N GLN A 175 26.09 -20.64 -2.78
CA GLN A 175 27.02 -20.65 -3.91
C GLN A 175 26.24 -20.91 -5.18
N LEU A 176 26.40 -20.06 -6.17
CA LEU A 176 25.70 -20.10 -7.43
C LEU A 176 26.70 -19.96 -8.58
N GLU A 177 26.34 -20.50 -9.71
CA GLU A 177 27.02 -20.22 -10.97
C GLU A 177 26.08 -19.43 -11.85
N ARG A 178 26.51 -18.23 -12.25
CA ARG A 178 25.79 -17.39 -13.20
C ARG A 178 26.45 -17.53 -14.57
N THR A 179 25.67 -17.99 -15.55
CA THR A 179 26.09 -18.11 -16.91
C THR A 179 25.46 -17.00 -17.76
N ASN A 180 26.28 -16.22 -18.41
CA ASN A 180 25.87 -15.25 -19.42
C ASN A 180 26.28 -15.79 -20.79
N MET A 181 25.32 -15.89 -21.69
CA MET A 181 25.52 -16.37 -23.04
C MET A 181 25.18 -15.25 -24.02
N ILE A 182 26.09 -14.93 -24.93
CA ILE A 182 25.88 -13.97 -26.01
C ILE A 182 25.60 -14.75 -27.28
N ILE A 183 24.49 -14.43 -27.93
CA ILE A 183 24.06 -15.05 -29.19
C ILE A 183 24.17 -13.98 -30.29
N GLY A 184 25.12 -14.17 -31.17
CA GLY A 184 25.40 -13.29 -32.30
C GLY A 184 24.49 -13.58 -33.49
N LEU A 185 24.42 -12.58 -34.37
CA LEU A 185 23.75 -12.64 -35.66
C LEU A 185 24.80 -12.46 -36.76
N SER A 186 24.79 -13.30 -37.78
CA SER A 186 25.75 -13.22 -38.88
C SER A 186 25.73 -11.91 -39.68
N ASN A 187 24.64 -11.15 -39.61
CA ASN A 187 24.38 -9.96 -40.43
C ASN A 187 24.00 -8.71 -39.60
N HIS A 188 24.12 -8.76 -38.29
CA HIS A 188 23.78 -7.62 -37.42
C HIS A 188 24.63 -7.60 -36.15
N SER A 189 25.02 -6.41 -35.68
CA SER A 189 25.91 -6.24 -34.53
C SER A 189 25.25 -6.30 -33.15
N ILE A 190 23.92 -6.20 -33.07
CA ILE A 190 23.21 -6.23 -31.81
C ILE A 190 22.87 -7.68 -31.47
N PRO A 191 23.48 -8.26 -30.41
CA PRO A 191 23.27 -9.65 -30.04
C PRO A 191 22.03 -9.84 -29.13
N PHE A 192 21.63 -11.10 -28.98
CA PHE A 192 20.79 -11.53 -27.87
C PHE A 192 21.66 -11.99 -26.69
N THR A 193 21.14 -11.82 -25.49
CA THR A 193 21.78 -12.28 -24.26
C THR A 193 20.83 -13.23 -23.52
N ALA A 194 21.32 -14.39 -23.18
CA ALA A 194 20.65 -15.32 -22.28
C ALA A 194 21.41 -15.39 -20.95
N THR A 195 20.69 -15.29 -19.85
CA THR A 195 21.27 -15.40 -18.51
C THR A 195 20.62 -16.57 -17.78
N GLY A 196 21.42 -17.43 -17.20
CA GLY A 196 21.00 -18.52 -16.35
C GLY A 196 21.74 -18.54 -15.03
N GLU A 197 21.12 -19.11 -14.00
CA GLU A 197 21.73 -19.24 -12.68
C GLU A 197 21.47 -20.66 -12.15
N VAL A 198 22.51 -21.30 -11.66
CA VAL A 198 22.46 -22.63 -11.07
C VAL A 198 22.91 -22.54 -9.61
N ILE A 199 22.11 -23.07 -8.70
CA ILE A 199 22.48 -23.18 -7.29
C ILE A 199 23.35 -24.41 -7.12
N ILE A 200 24.63 -24.19 -6.80
CA ILE A 200 25.60 -25.26 -6.51
C ILE A 200 25.48 -25.70 -5.06
N PHE A 201 25.30 -24.73 -4.16
CA PHE A 201 25.04 -24.96 -2.75
C PHE A 201 24.02 -23.95 -2.24
N ASP A 202 22.89 -24.45 -1.74
CA ASP A 202 21.76 -23.61 -1.34
C ASP A 202 22.02 -22.76 -0.09
N GLY A 203 22.93 -23.19 0.81
CA GLY A 203 23.30 -22.42 1.99
C GLY A 203 22.07 -21.95 2.78
N PHE A 204 22.01 -20.65 3.09
CA PHE A 204 20.90 -20.04 3.83
C PHE A 204 19.56 -20.03 3.04
N LEU A 205 19.59 -20.10 1.71
CA LEU A 205 18.39 -20.12 0.86
C LEU A 205 17.49 -21.32 1.16
N LYS A 206 18.05 -22.39 1.73
CA LYS A 206 17.29 -23.56 2.19
C LYS A 206 16.24 -23.23 3.24
N VAL A 207 16.47 -22.21 4.05
CA VAL A 207 15.60 -21.82 5.17
C VAL A 207 14.85 -20.52 4.88
N TYR A 208 15.51 -19.57 4.23
CA TYR A 208 14.99 -18.23 4.09
C TYR A 208 15.43 -17.56 2.80
N MET A 209 14.44 -16.99 2.08
CA MET A 209 14.66 -16.11 0.95
C MET A 209 14.02 -14.75 1.26
N GLU A 210 14.74 -13.67 1.04
CA GLU A 210 14.27 -12.31 1.22
C GLU A 210 13.27 -11.95 0.11
N SER A 211 12.24 -11.15 0.40
CA SER A 211 11.31 -10.66 -0.61
C SER A 211 11.63 -9.23 -1.02
N HIS A 212 11.33 -8.89 -2.27
CA HIS A 212 11.55 -7.56 -2.85
C HIS A 212 10.21 -6.85 -3.09
N ASP A 213 10.22 -5.52 -3.19
CA ASP A 213 9.00 -4.72 -3.41
C ASP A 213 8.46 -4.84 -4.85
N GLU A 214 9.32 -5.24 -5.79
CA GLU A 214 9.01 -5.47 -7.20
C GLU A 214 9.40 -6.91 -7.54
N GLU A 215 8.50 -7.60 -8.27
CA GLU A 215 8.86 -8.84 -8.95
C GLU A 215 9.87 -8.45 -10.03
N THR A 216 11.15 -8.57 -9.75
CA THR A 216 12.17 -8.42 -10.77
C THR A 216 12.15 -9.65 -11.67
N ASP A 217 12.15 -9.44 -12.97
CA ASP A 217 12.23 -10.51 -13.98
C ASP A 217 13.44 -11.44 -13.80
N ASP A 218 14.37 -11.07 -12.91
CA ASP A 218 15.53 -11.88 -12.52
C ASP A 218 15.17 -13.22 -11.80
N GLU A 219 13.95 -13.39 -11.29
CA GLU A 219 13.52 -14.68 -10.70
C GLU A 219 13.25 -15.78 -11.74
N GLN A 220 13.28 -15.47 -13.04
CA GLN A 220 13.09 -16.44 -14.12
C GLN A 220 14.40 -16.89 -14.79
N ALA A 221 15.55 -16.66 -14.20
CA ALA A 221 16.81 -17.23 -14.70
C ALA A 221 16.75 -18.77 -14.60
N GLY A 222 16.21 -19.39 -15.64
CA GLY A 222 16.13 -20.86 -15.77
C GLY A 222 17.49 -21.49 -16.00
N LEU A 223 17.51 -22.82 -15.98
CA LEU A 223 18.68 -23.60 -16.37
C LEU A 223 18.95 -23.37 -17.87
N LEU A 224 20.15 -22.88 -18.20
CA LEU A 224 20.57 -22.77 -19.60
C LEU A 224 21.06 -24.13 -20.11
N PRO A 225 20.78 -24.47 -21.39
CA PRO A 225 21.38 -25.64 -22.01
C PRO A 225 22.90 -25.51 -22.11
N ALA A 226 23.62 -26.60 -22.01
CA ALA A 226 25.06 -26.65 -22.18
C ALA A 226 25.42 -26.37 -23.65
N LEU A 227 25.99 -25.21 -23.95
CA LEU A 227 26.39 -24.76 -25.29
C LEU A 227 27.82 -24.24 -25.26
N ALA A 228 28.50 -24.33 -26.38
CA ALA A 228 29.85 -23.83 -26.59
C ALA A 228 29.87 -22.67 -27.61
N PRO A 229 30.86 -21.79 -27.55
CA PRO A 229 31.08 -20.79 -28.61
C PRO A 229 31.18 -21.46 -30.00
N GLY A 230 30.43 -20.94 -30.95
CA GLY A 230 30.32 -21.48 -32.33
C GLY A 230 29.08 -22.37 -32.54
N ASP A 231 28.38 -22.81 -31.48
CA ASP A 231 27.16 -23.58 -31.63
C ASP A 231 26.08 -22.79 -32.36
N GLN A 232 25.47 -23.37 -33.36
CA GLN A 232 24.38 -22.76 -34.10
C GLN A 232 23.04 -23.03 -33.42
N LEU A 233 22.19 -22.00 -33.46
CA LEU A 233 20.87 -21.98 -32.85
C LEU A 233 19.81 -21.78 -33.93
N GLN A 234 18.73 -22.55 -33.83
CA GLN A 234 17.57 -22.39 -34.70
C GLN A 234 16.57 -21.42 -34.06
N ARG A 235 16.30 -20.31 -34.75
CA ARG A 235 15.28 -19.34 -34.31
C ARG A 235 13.89 -19.95 -34.43
N GLN A 236 13.16 -20.00 -33.33
CA GLN A 236 11.77 -20.41 -33.28
C GLN A 236 10.80 -19.24 -33.35
N LEU A 237 11.04 -18.22 -32.51
CA LEU A 237 10.20 -17.05 -32.40
C LEU A 237 11.02 -15.86 -31.90
N ILE A 238 10.85 -14.70 -32.52
CA ILE A 238 11.30 -13.44 -31.90
C ILE A 238 10.08 -12.55 -31.70
N THR A 239 9.93 -12.03 -30.48
CA THR A 239 8.83 -11.14 -30.10
C THR A 239 9.38 -9.78 -29.66
N ALA A 240 8.90 -8.72 -30.29
CA ALA A 240 9.09 -7.36 -29.84
C ALA A 240 7.76 -6.81 -29.29
N ILE A 241 7.78 -6.24 -28.10
CA ILE A 241 6.59 -5.74 -27.40
C ILE A 241 6.78 -4.27 -27.13
N GLU A 242 5.81 -3.46 -27.56
CA GLU A 242 5.76 -2.04 -27.23
C GLU A 242 5.67 -1.83 -25.73
N GLN A 243 6.55 -0.97 -25.20
CA GLN A 243 6.59 -0.63 -23.79
C GLN A 243 6.62 0.88 -23.60
N TYR A 244 6.08 1.34 -22.50
CA TYR A 244 6.11 2.75 -22.11
C TYR A 244 6.93 2.91 -20.84
N THR A 245 7.59 4.06 -20.71
CA THR A 245 8.21 4.46 -19.46
C THR A 245 7.13 4.64 -18.40
N LEU A 246 7.37 4.07 -17.23
CA LEU A 246 6.47 4.19 -16.08
C LEU A 246 7.00 5.27 -15.13
N HIS A 247 6.10 5.97 -14.46
CA HIS A 247 6.46 6.83 -13.34
C HIS A 247 7.02 5.98 -12.18
N PRO A 248 7.82 6.57 -11.27
CA PRO A 248 8.26 5.86 -10.07
C PRO A 248 7.05 5.31 -9.30
N PRO A 249 7.15 4.08 -8.76
CA PRO A 249 6.05 3.47 -8.03
C PRO A 249 5.72 4.25 -6.76
N ARG A 250 4.43 4.33 -6.41
CA ARG A 250 4.01 4.89 -5.13
C ARG A 250 4.44 3.99 -3.98
N TYR A 251 4.59 4.57 -2.81
CA TYR A 251 4.98 3.84 -1.62
C TYR A 251 3.89 2.85 -1.17
N THR A 252 4.33 1.68 -0.73
CA THR A 252 3.61 0.83 0.22
C THR A 252 3.99 1.26 1.65
N GLU A 253 3.32 0.73 2.68
CA GLU A 253 3.78 0.96 4.06
C GLU A 253 5.22 0.47 4.26
N ALA A 254 5.57 -0.68 3.67
CA ALA A 254 6.92 -1.25 3.74
C ALA A 254 7.99 -0.35 3.10
N SER A 255 7.76 0.08 1.86
CA SER A 255 8.71 0.94 1.16
C SER A 255 8.78 2.35 1.75
N LEU A 256 7.70 2.84 2.38
CA LEU A 256 7.72 4.10 3.13
C LEU A 256 8.58 3.98 4.39
N VAL A 257 8.45 2.89 5.17
CA VAL A 257 9.33 2.64 6.32
C VAL A 257 10.80 2.60 5.89
N LYS A 258 11.11 1.88 4.80
CA LYS A 258 12.46 1.83 4.24
C LYS A 258 12.99 3.21 3.87
N LYS A 259 12.14 4.06 3.25
CA LYS A 259 12.53 5.42 2.87
C LYS A 259 12.71 6.34 4.07
N MET A 260 11.85 6.23 5.09
CA MET A 260 11.99 6.97 6.34
C MET A 260 13.29 6.62 7.05
N GLU A 261 13.62 5.32 7.16
CA GLU A 261 14.89 4.86 7.73
C GLU A 261 16.09 5.42 6.97
N ALA A 262 16.07 5.35 5.63
CA ALA A 262 17.15 5.85 4.78
C ALA A 262 17.37 7.37 4.90
N LEU A 263 16.33 8.13 5.24
CA LEU A 263 16.37 9.59 5.45
C LEU A 263 16.58 9.97 6.92
N GLY A 264 16.69 9.02 7.85
CA GLY A 264 16.75 9.30 9.29
C GLY A 264 15.47 9.86 9.88
N ILE A 265 14.31 9.71 9.19
CA ILE A 265 13.01 10.19 9.65
C ILE A 265 12.37 9.14 10.55
N GLY A 266 12.29 9.43 11.83
CA GLY A 266 11.73 8.54 12.84
C GLY A 266 12.72 7.52 13.39
N ARG A 267 12.23 6.69 14.31
CA ARG A 267 12.96 5.67 15.06
C ARG A 267 12.11 4.38 15.14
N PRO A 268 12.65 3.26 15.62
CA PRO A 268 11.88 2.02 15.80
C PRO A 268 10.55 2.18 16.54
N SER A 269 10.45 3.14 17.45
CA SER A 269 9.24 3.44 18.21
C SER A 269 8.21 4.27 17.43
N THR A 270 8.59 5.01 16.38
CA THR A 270 7.75 6.02 15.74
C THR A 270 7.33 5.69 14.30
N TYR A 271 7.97 4.75 13.60
CA TYR A 271 7.58 4.40 12.21
C TYR A 271 6.09 4.04 12.09
N ALA A 272 5.64 3.04 12.83
CA ALA A 272 4.25 2.60 12.77
C ALA A 272 3.25 3.65 13.27
N PRO A 273 3.48 4.35 14.40
CA PRO A 273 2.61 5.46 14.83
C PRO A 273 2.50 6.59 13.82
N THR A 274 3.61 7.00 13.18
CA THR A 274 3.61 8.07 12.18
C THR A 274 2.74 7.70 10.98
N ILE A 275 2.97 6.52 10.38
CA ILE A 275 2.19 6.03 9.23
C ILE A 275 0.71 5.89 9.60
N THR A 276 0.40 5.40 10.79
CA THR A 276 -0.99 5.29 11.27
C THR A 276 -1.63 6.67 11.47
N THR A 277 -0.88 7.64 12.02
CA THR A 277 -1.37 8.99 12.29
C THR A 277 -1.73 9.74 11.01
N ILE A 278 -0.87 9.70 9.99
CA ILE A 278 -1.13 10.41 8.72
C ILE A 278 -2.31 9.77 7.95
N GLN A 279 -2.52 8.45 8.07
CA GLN A 279 -3.72 7.80 7.56
C GLN A 279 -4.98 8.19 8.34
N ASN A 280 -4.93 8.17 9.68
CA ASN A 280 -6.07 8.53 10.53
C ASN A 280 -6.49 10.00 10.39
N ARG A 281 -5.55 10.89 10.13
CA ARG A 281 -5.80 12.30 9.82
C ARG A 281 -6.32 12.50 8.39
N GLY A 282 -6.31 11.47 7.58
CA GLY A 282 -6.75 11.53 6.19
C GLY A 282 -5.78 12.29 5.28
N TYR A 283 -4.51 12.46 5.66
CA TYR A 283 -3.51 13.08 4.81
C TYR A 283 -3.08 12.17 3.67
N ILE A 284 -3.11 10.86 3.93
CA ILE A 284 -2.89 9.82 2.91
C ILE A 284 -3.99 8.77 2.98
N ILE A 285 -4.23 8.11 1.84
CA ILE A 285 -5.20 7.03 1.68
C ILE A 285 -4.46 5.80 1.19
N LYS A 286 -4.71 4.65 1.84
CA LYS A 286 -4.20 3.35 1.39
C LYS A 286 -5.27 2.67 0.54
N GLU A 287 -4.99 2.49 -0.74
CA GLU A 287 -5.94 1.87 -1.67
C GLU A 287 -5.25 1.06 -2.77
N SER A 288 -6.06 0.29 -3.49
CA SER A 288 -5.67 -0.34 -4.74
C SER A 288 -6.45 0.32 -5.87
N ARG A 289 -5.77 0.65 -6.96
CA ARG A 289 -6.37 1.21 -8.16
C ARG A 289 -6.27 0.18 -9.28
N GLU A 290 -7.38 -0.04 -9.94
CA GLU A 290 -7.41 -0.81 -11.17
C GLU A 290 -6.75 0.05 -12.25
N GLY A 291 -5.81 -0.52 -12.99
CA GLY A 291 -5.18 0.19 -14.10
C GLY A 291 -6.15 0.38 -15.27
N VAL A 292 -5.66 1.07 -16.28
CA VAL A 292 -6.38 1.26 -17.54
C VAL A 292 -5.83 0.30 -18.57
N GLU A 293 -6.70 -0.50 -19.19
CA GLU A 293 -6.33 -1.35 -20.33
C GLU A 293 -6.01 -0.48 -21.54
N ARG A 294 -4.84 -0.67 -22.11
CA ARG A 294 -4.42 0.01 -23.35
C ARG A 294 -4.00 -1.03 -24.38
N ASN A 295 -4.31 -0.75 -25.62
CA ASN A 295 -3.80 -1.51 -26.74
C ASN A 295 -2.32 -1.16 -26.93
N ILE A 296 -1.49 -2.18 -27.04
CA ILE A 296 -0.06 -2.10 -27.38
C ILE A 296 0.19 -2.95 -28.61
N GLU A 297 1.24 -2.68 -29.35
CA GLU A 297 1.66 -3.51 -30.48
C GLU A 297 2.64 -4.59 -30.02
N GLN A 298 2.40 -5.79 -30.50
CA GLN A 298 3.32 -6.91 -30.39
C GLN A 298 3.70 -7.37 -31.80
N ILE A 299 4.98 -7.37 -32.09
CA ILE A 299 5.52 -7.80 -33.39
C ILE A 299 6.17 -9.16 -33.19
N GLU A 300 5.72 -10.15 -33.95
CA GLU A 300 6.24 -11.51 -33.90
C GLU A 300 6.90 -11.87 -35.23
N LEU A 301 8.13 -12.37 -35.17
CA LEU A 301 8.81 -13.02 -36.27
C LEU A 301 8.80 -14.54 -36.04
N LYS A 302 8.02 -15.25 -36.84
CA LYS A 302 7.95 -16.72 -36.82
C LYS A 302 8.17 -17.27 -38.23
N GLY A 303 9.11 -18.19 -38.38
CA GLY A 303 9.58 -18.56 -39.73
C GLY A 303 10.11 -17.27 -40.42
N ASN A 304 9.64 -16.98 -41.62
CA ASN A 304 9.99 -15.75 -42.36
C ASN A 304 8.89 -14.70 -42.33
N ASP A 305 7.84 -14.90 -41.54
CA ASP A 305 6.72 -13.99 -41.45
C ASP A 305 6.86 -13.05 -40.24
N ILE A 306 6.74 -11.75 -40.50
CA ILE A 306 6.57 -10.73 -39.46
C ILE A 306 5.08 -10.41 -39.36
N LYS A 307 4.50 -10.59 -38.18
CA LYS A 307 3.10 -10.29 -37.90
C LYS A 307 3.00 -9.29 -36.76
N ILE A 308 2.24 -8.23 -37.00
CA ILE A 308 1.91 -7.24 -35.98
C ILE A 308 0.54 -7.64 -35.41
N LYS A 309 0.49 -7.86 -34.10
CA LYS A 309 -0.72 -8.23 -33.38
C LYS A 309 -1.05 -7.16 -32.35
N PRO A 310 -2.30 -6.76 -32.24
CA PRO A 310 -2.73 -5.99 -31.10
C PRO A 310 -2.63 -6.85 -29.84
N ASN A 311 -2.04 -6.32 -28.81
CA ASN A 311 -2.01 -6.90 -27.48
C ASN A 311 -2.60 -5.90 -26.49
N LYS A 312 -3.05 -6.37 -25.34
CA LYS A 312 -3.65 -5.53 -24.30
C LYS A 312 -2.81 -5.62 -23.05
N LYS A 313 -2.47 -4.46 -22.51
CA LYS A 313 -1.72 -4.38 -21.25
C LYS A 313 -2.41 -3.39 -20.32
N ILE A 314 -2.48 -3.75 -19.04
CA ILE A 314 -3.03 -2.88 -17.99
C ILE A 314 -1.89 -1.98 -17.50
N PHE A 315 -2.11 -0.66 -17.56
CA PHE A 315 -1.18 0.37 -17.10
C PHE A 315 -1.73 1.08 -15.87
N GLY A 316 -0.83 1.47 -14.95
CA GLY A 316 -1.19 2.22 -13.77
C GLY A 316 -1.99 1.43 -12.73
N ALA A 317 -2.00 0.10 -12.80
CA ALA A 317 -2.54 -0.72 -11.72
C ALA A 317 -1.67 -0.59 -10.48
N GLU A 318 -2.29 -0.28 -9.34
CA GLU A 318 -1.62 -0.06 -8.07
C GLU A 318 -2.24 -0.94 -7.00
N LYS A 319 -1.44 -1.71 -6.26
CA LYS A 319 -1.93 -2.64 -5.24
C LYS A 319 -1.47 -2.21 -3.85
N LYS A 320 -2.43 -1.87 -2.96
CA LYS A 320 -2.17 -1.48 -1.56
C LYS A 320 -1.16 -0.35 -1.41
N LYS A 321 -1.18 0.63 -2.30
CA LYS A 321 -0.27 1.79 -2.31
C LYS A 321 -0.85 2.95 -1.50
N LEU A 322 0.03 3.86 -1.08
CA LEU A 322 -0.30 5.07 -0.35
C LEU A 322 -0.41 6.24 -1.32
N PHE A 323 -1.54 6.94 -1.25
CA PHE A 323 -1.83 8.10 -2.09
C PHE A 323 -2.03 9.33 -1.21
N PRO A 324 -1.45 10.50 -1.55
CA PRO A 324 -1.80 11.73 -0.89
C PRO A 324 -3.27 12.06 -1.13
N SER A 325 -3.93 12.64 -0.14
CA SER A 325 -5.27 13.21 -0.29
C SER A 325 -5.17 14.71 -0.57
N ASP A 326 -6.25 15.34 -1.06
CA ASP A 326 -6.30 16.79 -1.23
C ASP A 326 -6.02 17.53 0.10
N MET A 327 -6.52 17.00 1.22
CA MET A 327 -6.21 17.55 2.55
C MET A 327 -4.72 17.43 2.87
N GLY A 328 -4.10 16.31 2.55
CA GLY A 328 -2.67 16.10 2.73
C GLY A 328 -1.83 17.08 1.90
N MET A 329 -2.23 17.31 0.64
CA MET A 329 -1.54 18.27 -0.24
C MET A 329 -1.62 19.70 0.33
N VAL A 330 -2.82 20.18 0.66
CA VAL A 330 -3.01 21.52 1.21
C VAL A 330 -2.24 21.73 2.53
N VAL A 331 -2.22 20.73 3.41
CA VAL A 331 -1.43 20.81 4.66
C VAL A 331 0.06 20.82 4.35
N THR A 332 0.52 20.01 3.40
CA THR A 332 1.94 19.96 3.02
C THR A 332 2.39 21.29 2.39
N ASP A 333 1.59 21.84 1.47
CA ASP A 333 1.88 23.13 0.83
C ASP A 333 1.96 24.25 1.86
N PHE A 334 0.98 24.34 2.77
CA PHE A 334 0.98 25.32 3.86
C PHE A 334 2.22 25.19 4.77
N LEU A 335 2.56 23.97 5.17
CA LEU A 335 3.73 23.73 6.03
C LEU A 335 5.04 24.02 5.29
N SER A 336 5.14 23.68 4.03
CA SER A 336 6.33 23.94 3.21
C SER A 336 6.54 25.43 2.95
N GLU A 337 5.47 26.23 2.88
CA GLU A 337 5.54 27.66 2.70
C GLU A 337 5.96 28.39 4.00
N HIS A 338 5.38 27.99 5.14
CA HIS A 338 5.52 28.72 6.39
C HIS A 338 6.51 28.13 7.39
N PHE A 339 6.82 26.82 7.29
CA PHE A 339 7.63 26.06 8.25
C PHE A 339 8.75 25.27 7.57
N THR A 340 9.50 25.91 6.69
CA THR A 340 10.52 25.28 5.83
C THR A 340 11.53 24.45 6.61
N ASN A 341 12.01 24.96 7.77
CA ASN A 341 13.03 24.27 8.59
C ASN A 341 12.51 22.93 9.14
N ILE A 342 11.23 22.86 9.56
CA ILE A 342 10.63 21.62 10.08
C ILE A 342 10.30 20.64 8.95
N MET A 343 10.04 21.17 7.75
CA MET A 343 9.75 20.36 6.56
C MET A 343 11.02 19.84 5.87
N ASP A 344 12.21 20.27 6.31
CA ASP A 344 13.47 19.67 5.85
C ASP A 344 13.53 18.19 6.28
N TYR A 345 13.89 17.33 5.35
CA TYR A 345 14.01 15.88 5.63
C TYR A 345 15.11 15.57 6.65
N ASN A 346 16.14 16.40 6.76
CA ASN A 346 17.21 16.23 7.74
C ASN A 346 16.82 16.67 9.16
N PHE A 347 15.77 17.49 9.30
CA PHE A 347 15.37 18.07 10.60
C PHE A 347 15.26 17.01 11.70
N THR A 348 14.61 15.88 11.42
CA THR A 348 14.46 14.82 12.44
C THR A 348 15.80 14.17 12.77
N ALA A 349 16.66 13.92 11.78
CA ALA A 349 17.98 13.34 11.99
C ALA A 349 18.89 14.27 12.82
N GLU A 350 18.89 15.57 12.52
CA GLU A 350 19.64 16.58 13.27
C GLU A 350 19.13 16.74 14.70
N ALA A 351 17.81 16.72 14.90
CA ALA A 351 17.22 16.77 16.23
C ALA A 351 17.58 15.54 17.08
N GLU A 352 17.61 14.36 16.48
CA GLU A 352 18.02 13.12 17.17
C GLU A 352 19.52 13.13 17.50
N GLU A 353 20.39 13.63 16.61
CA GLU A 353 21.82 13.79 16.89
C GLU A 353 22.05 14.77 18.06
N ALA A 354 21.32 15.88 18.09
CA ALA A 354 21.38 16.80 19.22
C ALA A 354 20.88 16.20 20.56
N LEU A 355 19.91 15.27 20.50
CA LEU A 355 19.45 14.52 21.68
C LEU A 355 20.49 13.51 22.14
N ASP A 356 21.24 12.89 21.23
CA ASP A 356 22.35 12.00 21.55
C ASP A 356 23.49 12.78 22.22
N ASP A 357 23.82 13.99 21.73
CA ASP A 357 24.79 14.90 22.34
C ASP A 357 24.40 15.31 23.78
N ILE A 358 23.10 15.52 24.03
CA ILE A 358 22.58 15.76 25.38
C ILE A 358 22.74 14.53 26.26
N ALA A 359 22.49 13.34 25.75
CA ALA A 359 22.65 12.09 26.50
C ALA A 359 24.11 11.81 26.86
N GLU A 360 25.05 12.22 26.01
CA GLU A 360 26.49 12.17 26.27
C GLU A 360 27.01 13.28 27.23
N GLY A 361 26.16 14.28 27.50
CA GLY A 361 26.49 15.40 28.37
C GLY A 361 27.33 16.49 27.69
N SER A 362 27.47 16.47 26.38
CA SER A 362 28.19 17.47 25.59
C SER A 362 27.41 18.75 25.36
N VAL A 363 26.07 18.68 25.43
CA VAL A 363 25.14 19.80 25.24
C VAL A 363 24.10 19.86 26.37
N GLU A 364 23.79 21.06 26.85
CA GLU A 364 22.71 21.28 27.80
C GLU A 364 21.33 21.29 27.09
N TRP A 365 20.39 20.48 27.58
CA TRP A 365 19.07 20.33 26.95
C TRP A 365 18.27 21.65 26.90
N GLN A 366 18.40 22.53 27.91
CA GLN A 366 17.74 23.84 27.95
C GLN A 366 18.19 24.73 26.79
N LYS A 367 19.48 24.70 26.46
CA LYS A 367 20.04 25.47 25.37
C LYS A 367 19.49 25.00 24.03
N MET A 368 19.53 23.69 23.76
CA MET A 368 19.02 23.07 22.53
C MET A 368 17.52 23.36 22.33
N ILE A 369 16.72 23.17 23.38
CA ILE A 369 15.28 23.46 23.32
C ILE A 369 15.01 24.96 23.09
N GLY A 370 15.79 25.86 23.75
CA GLY A 370 15.66 27.31 23.56
C GLY A 370 15.99 27.73 22.12
N GLU A 371 17.07 27.22 21.55
CA GLU A 371 17.47 27.51 20.17
C GLU A 371 16.44 27.04 19.14
N PHE A 372 15.74 25.94 19.40
CA PHE A 372 14.63 25.47 18.58
C PHE A 372 13.34 26.26 18.81
N TYR A 373 12.96 26.46 20.09
CA TYR A 373 11.65 27.00 20.46
C TYR A 373 11.45 28.46 20.04
N HIS A 374 12.43 29.33 20.27
CA HIS A 374 12.24 30.74 20.01
C HIS A 374 11.95 31.08 18.55
N PRO A 375 12.75 30.65 17.55
CA PRO A 375 12.45 30.93 16.15
C PRO A 375 11.16 30.23 15.68
N PHE A 376 10.91 29.02 16.19
CA PHE A 376 9.68 28.29 15.87
C PHE A 376 8.44 28.99 16.37
N HIS A 377 8.46 29.46 17.61
CA HIS A 377 7.33 30.17 18.21
C HIS A 377 7.05 31.52 17.53
N GLU A 378 8.08 32.27 17.18
CA GLU A 378 7.96 33.51 16.38
C GLU A 378 7.31 33.22 15.02
N THR A 379 7.72 32.14 14.36
CA THR A 379 7.12 31.71 13.10
C THR A 379 5.64 31.35 13.28
N VAL A 380 5.27 30.62 14.34
CA VAL A 380 3.88 30.27 14.67
C VAL A 380 3.05 31.55 14.88
N GLU A 381 3.53 32.51 15.70
CA GLU A 381 2.80 33.73 15.95
C GLU A 381 2.63 34.60 14.71
N SER A 382 3.68 34.75 13.90
CA SER A 382 3.63 35.52 12.65
C SER A 382 2.68 34.89 11.65
N THR A 383 2.73 33.57 11.50
CA THR A 383 1.83 32.81 10.60
C THR A 383 0.37 32.95 11.06
N LEU A 384 0.09 32.84 12.37
CA LEU A 384 -1.27 33.02 12.89
C LEU A 384 -1.84 34.44 12.65
N LYS A 385 -0.98 35.46 12.65
CA LYS A 385 -1.39 36.85 12.41
C LYS A 385 -1.55 37.19 10.92
N ASN A 386 -0.70 36.64 10.07
CA ASN A 386 -0.52 37.09 8.70
C ASN A 386 -1.02 36.12 7.64
N SER A 387 -1.20 34.81 7.97
CA SER A 387 -1.67 33.83 6.96
C SER A 387 -3.18 33.94 6.75
N GLU A 388 -3.58 33.99 5.51
CA GLU A 388 -4.97 33.81 5.12
C GLU A 388 -5.40 32.35 5.30
N ARG A 389 -6.73 32.13 5.39
CA ARG A 389 -7.27 30.78 5.48
C ARG A 389 -6.99 30.03 4.18
N ASN A 390 -5.99 29.19 4.19
CA ASN A 390 -5.67 28.36 3.04
C ASN A 390 -6.75 27.29 2.83
N SER A 391 -7.55 27.44 1.77
CA SER A 391 -8.57 26.48 1.36
C SER A 391 -8.10 25.57 0.24
N GLY A 392 -6.85 25.75 -0.23
CA GLY A 392 -6.31 25.05 -1.40
C GLY A 392 -7.09 25.35 -2.68
N GLN A 393 -7.61 26.58 -2.82
CA GLN A 393 -8.41 26.95 -3.98
C GLN A 393 -7.58 26.93 -5.26
N ARG A 394 -8.07 26.19 -6.27
CA ARG A 394 -7.51 26.15 -7.62
C ARG A 394 -8.59 26.56 -8.63
N ILE A 395 -8.32 27.61 -9.40
CA ILE A 395 -9.18 28.05 -10.49
C ILE A 395 -9.00 27.10 -11.67
N LEU A 396 -10.12 26.59 -12.20
CA LEU A 396 -10.14 25.68 -13.36
C LEU A 396 -10.42 26.41 -14.67
N GLY A 397 -11.18 27.52 -14.60
CA GLY A 397 -11.61 28.28 -15.76
C GLY A 397 -12.94 28.97 -15.52
N THR A 398 -13.73 29.14 -16.56
CA THR A 398 -15.02 29.85 -16.55
C THR A 398 -16.13 28.91 -17.01
N ASP A 399 -17.28 28.96 -16.36
CA ASP A 399 -18.50 28.24 -16.77
C ASP A 399 -19.02 28.85 -18.08
N PRO A 400 -19.08 28.11 -19.18
CA PRO A 400 -19.52 28.62 -20.47
C PRO A 400 -21.00 29.08 -20.49
N VAL A 401 -21.78 28.67 -19.48
CA VAL A 401 -23.23 29.04 -19.41
C VAL A 401 -23.43 30.30 -18.61
N SER A 402 -22.83 30.43 -17.44
CA SER A 402 -23.02 31.60 -16.55
C SER A 402 -21.95 32.68 -16.71
N GLY A 403 -20.80 32.37 -17.31
CA GLY A 403 -19.64 33.27 -17.35
C GLY A 403 -18.89 33.41 -16.03
N GLU A 404 -19.29 32.65 -14.98
CA GLU A 404 -18.69 32.71 -13.65
C GLU A 404 -17.46 31.82 -13.51
N THR A 405 -16.57 32.20 -12.59
CA THR A 405 -15.35 31.42 -12.30
C THR A 405 -15.68 30.05 -11.72
N VAL A 406 -15.06 29.01 -12.26
CA VAL A 406 -15.11 27.65 -11.73
C VAL A 406 -13.81 27.36 -11.00
N SER A 407 -13.91 26.95 -9.76
CA SER A 407 -12.76 26.59 -8.91
C SER A 407 -13.04 25.31 -8.13
N VAL A 408 -11.97 24.71 -7.60
CA VAL A 408 -12.04 23.62 -6.61
C VAL A 408 -11.36 24.06 -5.35
N ARG A 409 -11.89 23.62 -4.20
CA ARG A 409 -11.37 23.96 -2.87
C ARG A 409 -11.80 22.95 -1.82
N ILE A 410 -11.16 23.00 -0.65
CA ILE A 410 -11.61 22.21 0.51
C ILE A 410 -12.71 22.97 1.23
N GLY A 411 -13.89 22.36 1.31
CA GLY A 411 -15.01 22.84 2.10
C GLY A 411 -15.20 22.09 3.41
N ARG A 412 -16.25 22.43 4.15
CA ARG A 412 -16.57 21.82 5.45
C ARG A 412 -16.75 20.29 5.38
N PHE A 413 -17.17 19.78 4.26
CA PHE A 413 -17.49 18.35 4.05
C PHE A 413 -16.50 17.63 3.15
N GLY A 414 -15.38 18.26 2.80
CA GLY A 414 -14.34 17.72 1.93
C GLY A 414 -14.13 18.53 0.65
N PRO A 415 -13.37 18.00 -0.31
CA PRO A 415 -13.11 18.65 -1.58
C PRO A 415 -14.39 18.90 -2.36
N MET A 416 -14.52 20.09 -2.93
CA MET A 416 -15.69 20.53 -3.71
C MET A 416 -15.31 21.42 -4.88
N ALA A 417 -16.10 21.36 -5.94
CA ALA A 417 -16.12 22.33 -7.01
C ALA A 417 -17.07 23.48 -6.65
N GLN A 418 -16.72 24.68 -7.04
CA GLN A 418 -17.48 25.90 -6.83
C GLN A 418 -17.64 26.65 -8.16
N ILE A 419 -18.83 27.16 -8.44
CA ILE A 419 -19.10 28.09 -9.53
C ILE A 419 -19.60 29.38 -8.95
N GLY A 420 -18.94 30.47 -9.32
CA GLY A 420 -19.25 31.83 -8.86
C GLY A 420 -18.72 32.14 -7.46
N GLU A 421 -18.99 33.38 -7.03
CA GLU A 421 -18.63 33.93 -5.73
C GLU A 421 -19.81 34.70 -5.13
N GLY A 422 -19.81 34.91 -3.81
CA GLY A 422 -20.84 35.67 -3.11
C GLY A 422 -22.16 34.92 -2.89
N GLU A 423 -23.30 35.58 -3.08
CA GLU A 423 -24.63 35.06 -2.71
C GLU A 423 -25.16 33.97 -3.64
N HIS A 424 -24.72 33.91 -4.89
CA HIS A 424 -25.20 32.94 -5.90
C HIS A 424 -24.26 31.77 -6.14
N VAL A 425 -23.30 31.59 -5.23
CA VAL A 425 -22.32 30.51 -5.35
C VAL A 425 -22.97 29.12 -5.32
N ARG A 426 -22.55 28.25 -6.26
CA ARG A 426 -22.98 26.85 -6.35
C ARG A 426 -21.82 25.94 -5.96
N TYR A 427 -22.13 24.86 -5.24
CA TYR A 427 -21.15 23.89 -4.79
C TYR A 427 -21.53 22.47 -5.22
N ALA A 428 -20.54 21.67 -5.62
CA ALA A 428 -20.68 20.25 -5.88
C ALA A 428 -19.48 19.49 -5.28
N GLY A 429 -19.73 18.43 -4.50
CA GLY A 429 -18.64 17.60 -3.95
C GLY A 429 -17.93 16.81 -5.05
N LEU A 430 -16.61 16.66 -4.95
CA LEU A 430 -15.85 15.80 -5.85
C LEU A 430 -16.22 14.33 -5.65
N LEU A 431 -16.14 13.56 -6.73
CA LEU A 431 -16.36 12.11 -6.70
C LEU A 431 -15.19 11.40 -6.02
N LYS A 432 -15.48 10.22 -5.49
CA LYS A 432 -14.40 9.36 -4.96
C LYS A 432 -13.39 9.02 -6.06
N GLY A 433 -12.14 9.38 -5.82
CA GLY A 433 -11.04 9.20 -6.76
C GLY A 433 -10.73 10.40 -7.66
N GLN A 434 -11.58 11.45 -7.67
CA GLN A 434 -11.22 12.75 -8.21
C GLN A 434 -10.40 13.52 -7.18
N LEU A 435 -9.34 14.19 -7.63
CA LEU A 435 -8.47 15.02 -6.80
C LEU A 435 -8.57 16.48 -7.28
N MET A 436 -8.52 17.41 -6.34
CA MET A 436 -8.50 18.83 -6.65
C MET A 436 -7.35 19.22 -7.58
N GLU A 437 -6.20 18.53 -7.46
CA GLU A 437 -5.01 18.76 -8.26
C GLU A 437 -5.19 18.41 -9.74
N THR A 438 -5.91 17.33 -10.04
CA THR A 438 -5.99 16.75 -11.40
C THR A 438 -7.32 16.94 -12.11
N ILE A 439 -8.38 17.31 -11.39
CA ILE A 439 -9.70 17.50 -11.98
C ILE A 439 -9.68 18.59 -13.06
N THR A 440 -10.30 18.31 -14.20
CA THR A 440 -10.43 19.25 -15.31
C THR A 440 -11.67 20.15 -15.15
N LEU A 441 -11.72 21.25 -15.92
CA LEU A 441 -12.89 22.12 -15.95
C LEU A 441 -14.15 21.35 -16.39
N GLU A 442 -14.05 20.51 -17.41
CA GLU A 442 -15.16 19.72 -17.94
C GLU A 442 -15.70 18.73 -16.90
N GLU A 443 -14.81 18.01 -16.21
CA GLU A 443 -15.18 17.11 -15.11
C GLU A 443 -15.86 17.85 -13.97
N ALA A 444 -15.34 19.01 -13.57
CA ALA A 444 -15.92 19.84 -12.52
C ALA A 444 -17.31 20.34 -12.89
N LEU A 445 -17.50 20.84 -14.11
CA LEU A 445 -18.83 21.24 -14.63
C LEU A 445 -19.80 20.05 -14.68
N GLY A 446 -19.30 18.85 -14.97
CA GLY A 446 -20.09 17.62 -14.93
C GLY A 446 -20.73 17.33 -13.57
N LEU A 447 -20.09 17.73 -12.45
CA LEU A 447 -20.61 17.54 -11.10
C LEU A 447 -21.88 18.35 -10.83
N PHE A 448 -22.03 19.51 -11.46
CA PHE A 448 -23.20 20.41 -11.29
C PHE A 448 -24.45 19.97 -12.06
N LYS A 449 -24.33 18.92 -12.90
CA LYS A 449 -25.49 18.30 -13.56
C LYS A 449 -26.35 17.49 -12.58
N PHE A 450 -25.87 17.29 -11.36
CA PHE A 450 -26.60 16.55 -10.32
C PHE A 450 -27.12 17.48 -9.20
N PRO A 451 -28.28 17.17 -8.55
CA PRO A 451 -29.11 15.97 -8.80
C PRO A 451 -29.92 16.06 -10.11
N ARG A 452 -29.92 14.96 -10.87
CA ARG A 452 -30.67 14.83 -12.12
C ARG A 452 -31.98 14.10 -11.89
N LYS A 453 -33.13 14.75 -12.14
CA LYS A 453 -34.44 14.09 -12.15
C LYS A 453 -34.56 13.27 -13.44
N ILE A 454 -34.86 11.98 -13.34
CA ILE A 454 -34.94 11.06 -14.48
C ILE A 454 -36.36 10.58 -14.78
N GLY A 455 -37.31 10.86 -13.88
CA GLY A 455 -38.71 10.51 -14.07
C GLY A 455 -39.47 10.36 -12.75
N GLN A 456 -40.60 9.67 -12.81
CA GLN A 456 -41.40 9.34 -11.63
C GLN A 456 -41.66 7.85 -11.56
N TYR A 457 -41.73 7.32 -10.34
CA TYR A 457 -42.12 5.96 -10.02
C TYR A 457 -43.02 5.98 -8.77
N GLU A 458 -44.17 5.28 -8.80
CA GLU A 458 -45.16 5.29 -7.70
C GLU A 458 -45.58 6.74 -7.30
N ASP A 459 -45.82 7.60 -8.26
CA ASP A 459 -46.17 9.01 -8.08
C ASP A 459 -45.12 9.84 -7.30
N LYS A 460 -43.89 9.37 -7.21
CA LYS A 460 -42.76 10.03 -6.57
C LYS A 460 -41.62 10.23 -7.55
N ASP A 461 -40.94 11.34 -7.40
CA ASP A 461 -39.77 11.67 -8.23
C ASP A 461 -38.62 10.68 -7.98
N VAL A 462 -38.03 10.24 -9.08
CA VAL A 462 -36.76 9.50 -9.08
C VAL A 462 -35.66 10.43 -9.55
N SER A 463 -34.66 10.62 -8.71
CA SER A 463 -33.52 11.48 -9.04
C SER A 463 -32.20 10.76 -8.76
N ILE A 464 -31.21 11.06 -9.58
CA ILE A 464 -29.83 10.61 -9.42
C ILE A 464 -29.06 11.73 -8.75
N GLY A 465 -28.36 11.39 -7.68
CA GLY A 465 -27.49 12.31 -6.96
C GLY A 465 -26.12 11.71 -6.71
N ILE A 466 -25.20 12.56 -6.28
CA ILE A 466 -23.86 12.17 -5.88
C ILE A 466 -23.71 12.53 -4.41
N GLY A 467 -23.35 11.56 -3.60
CA GLY A 467 -23.19 11.74 -2.16
C GLY A 467 -21.86 11.23 -1.64
N ARG A 468 -21.64 11.39 -0.34
CA ARG A 468 -20.42 10.96 0.37
C ARG A 468 -20.00 9.51 0.10
N PHE A 469 -20.96 8.64 -0.17
CA PHE A 469 -20.73 7.21 -0.42
C PHE A 469 -20.71 6.83 -1.90
N GLY A 470 -20.78 7.81 -2.79
CA GLY A 470 -20.84 7.65 -4.25
C GLY A 470 -22.20 8.01 -4.85
N PRO A 471 -22.39 7.71 -6.15
CA PRO A 471 -23.65 7.97 -6.84
C PRO A 471 -24.80 7.13 -6.27
N TYR A 472 -25.99 7.73 -6.20
CA TYR A 472 -27.20 7.09 -5.67
C TYR A 472 -28.46 7.50 -6.43
N ILE A 473 -29.45 6.63 -6.39
CA ILE A 473 -30.83 6.89 -6.76
C ILE A 473 -31.57 7.32 -5.49
N LYS A 474 -32.29 8.44 -5.56
CA LYS A 474 -33.21 8.88 -4.51
C LYS A 474 -34.64 8.68 -4.99
N HIS A 475 -35.41 7.91 -4.23
CA HIS A 475 -36.84 7.70 -4.42
C HIS A 475 -37.55 7.65 -3.07
N ASN A 476 -38.59 8.42 -2.86
CA ASN A 476 -39.42 8.46 -1.64
C ASN A 476 -38.56 8.46 -0.32
N ASN A 477 -37.55 9.33 -0.24
CA ASN A 477 -36.57 9.41 0.86
C ASN A 477 -35.70 8.15 1.09
N VAL A 478 -35.78 7.17 0.21
CA VAL A 478 -34.86 6.02 0.21
C VAL A 478 -33.71 6.29 -0.75
N PHE A 479 -32.51 5.93 -0.32
CA PHE A 479 -31.31 6.06 -1.12
C PHE A 479 -30.80 4.68 -1.53
N VAL A 480 -30.60 4.46 -2.82
CA VAL A 480 -30.11 3.22 -3.41
C VAL A 480 -28.79 3.51 -4.11
N SER A 481 -27.71 2.88 -3.67
CA SER A 481 -26.39 3.05 -4.30
C SER A 481 -26.40 2.45 -5.71
N LEU A 482 -25.80 3.14 -6.66
CA LEU A 482 -25.54 2.64 -8.00
C LEU A 482 -24.45 1.56 -7.96
N LYS A 483 -24.55 0.55 -8.82
CA LYS A 483 -23.57 -0.53 -8.90
C LYS A 483 -22.34 -0.03 -9.65
N LYS A 484 -21.19 -0.16 -8.99
CA LYS A 484 -19.91 0.27 -9.56
C LYS A 484 -19.53 -0.59 -10.77
N GLY A 485 -19.25 0.07 -11.91
CA GLY A 485 -18.86 -0.59 -13.16
C GLY A 485 -20.03 -1.08 -14.03
N GLU A 486 -21.28 -1.05 -13.52
CA GLU A 486 -22.48 -1.38 -14.29
C GLU A 486 -23.32 -0.14 -14.59
N ASP A 487 -23.46 0.77 -13.61
CA ASP A 487 -24.34 1.93 -13.68
C ASP A 487 -23.53 3.23 -13.80
N ASP A 488 -23.79 4.01 -14.84
CA ASP A 488 -23.26 5.36 -14.98
C ASP A 488 -24.31 6.38 -14.55
N PRO A 489 -24.03 7.24 -13.56
CA PRO A 489 -24.98 8.25 -13.08
C PRO A 489 -25.39 9.28 -14.15
N GLY A 490 -24.54 9.48 -15.16
CA GLY A 490 -24.82 10.40 -16.28
C GLY A 490 -25.84 9.87 -17.27
N THR A 491 -25.85 8.56 -17.50
CA THR A 491 -26.62 7.93 -18.59
C THR A 491 -27.71 6.98 -18.12
N ILE A 492 -27.77 6.62 -16.82
CA ILE A 492 -28.76 5.68 -16.28
C ILE A 492 -30.19 6.09 -16.61
N THR A 493 -30.99 5.12 -17.09
CA THR A 493 -32.39 5.31 -17.45
C THR A 493 -33.32 5.12 -16.25
N LEU A 494 -34.58 5.58 -16.39
CA LEU A 494 -35.60 5.38 -15.35
C LEU A 494 -35.88 3.89 -15.09
N GLU A 495 -35.90 3.07 -16.13
CA GLU A 495 -36.16 1.62 -16.04
C GLU A 495 -35.09 0.92 -15.21
N THR A 496 -33.81 1.21 -15.50
CA THR A 496 -32.69 0.67 -14.72
C THR A 496 -32.76 1.15 -13.27
N ALA A 497 -33.10 2.43 -13.05
CA ALA A 497 -33.22 2.95 -11.68
C ALA A 497 -34.35 2.27 -10.90
N ILE A 498 -35.51 2.01 -11.53
CA ILE A 498 -36.60 1.24 -10.90
C ILE A 498 -36.15 -0.17 -10.56
N GLN A 499 -35.45 -0.85 -11.47
CA GLN A 499 -34.90 -2.16 -11.21
C GLN A 499 -34.00 -2.16 -9.96
N ARG A 500 -33.09 -1.19 -9.82
CA ARG A 500 -32.23 -1.06 -8.64
C ARG A 500 -33.01 -0.79 -7.34
N ILE A 501 -34.09 0.00 -7.43
CA ILE A 501 -34.98 0.26 -6.29
C ILE A 501 -35.65 -1.05 -5.84
N GLU A 502 -36.15 -1.85 -6.78
CA GLU A 502 -36.80 -3.12 -6.46
C GLU A 502 -35.81 -4.16 -5.93
N GLU A 503 -34.64 -4.31 -6.54
CA GLU A 503 -33.56 -5.15 -6.02
C GLU A 503 -33.21 -4.80 -4.57
N LYS A 504 -33.15 -3.50 -4.26
CA LYS A 504 -32.90 -3.04 -2.88
C LYS A 504 -34.05 -3.39 -1.93
N ARG A 505 -35.29 -3.19 -2.35
CA ARG A 505 -36.47 -3.55 -1.58
C ARG A 505 -36.54 -5.05 -1.27
N GLU A 506 -36.25 -5.88 -2.28
CA GLU A 506 -36.18 -7.33 -2.13
C GLU A 506 -35.04 -7.74 -1.19
N SER A 507 -33.87 -7.16 -1.36
CA SER A 507 -32.74 -7.38 -0.44
C SER A 507 -33.08 -6.99 1.00
N ASP A 508 -33.80 -5.90 1.20
CA ASP A 508 -34.18 -5.45 2.54
C ASP A 508 -35.30 -6.31 3.16
N ARG A 509 -36.24 -6.84 2.34
CA ARG A 509 -37.21 -7.87 2.78
C ARG A 509 -36.51 -9.16 3.20
N ASN A 510 -35.53 -9.62 2.41
CA ASN A 510 -34.79 -10.85 2.68
C ASN A 510 -33.85 -10.73 3.89
N LYS A 511 -33.53 -9.50 4.33
CA LYS A 511 -32.80 -9.27 5.57
C LYS A 511 -33.66 -9.45 6.81
N LEU A 512 -34.95 -9.19 6.74
CA LEU A 512 -35.85 -9.29 7.87
C LEU A 512 -36.24 -10.76 8.11
N ILE A 513 -35.75 -11.35 9.20
CA ILE A 513 -36.15 -12.71 9.63
C ILE A 513 -37.43 -12.62 10.42
N LYS A 514 -37.52 -11.71 11.41
CA LYS A 514 -38.68 -11.55 12.27
C LYS A 514 -38.76 -10.12 12.81
N ALA A 515 -39.99 -9.58 12.92
CA ALA A 515 -40.25 -8.30 13.57
C ALA A 515 -41.26 -8.48 14.70
N PHE A 516 -41.12 -7.69 15.75
CA PHE A 516 -42.02 -7.66 16.91
C PHE A 516 -42.59 -6.25 17.09
N ASP A 517 -43.81 -6.14 17.63
CA ASP A 517 -44.57 -4.89 17.72
C ASP A 517 -43.89 -3.78 18.56
N ASN A 518 -42.93 -4.15 19.43
CA ASN A 518 -42.16 -3.22 20.25
C ASN A 518 -40.90 -2.65 19.57
N GLY A 519 -40.75 -2.84 18.25
CA GLY A 519 -39.60 -2.34 17.48
C GLY A 519 -38.33 -3.18 17.53
N VAL A 520 -38.39 -4.37 18.14
CA VAL A 520 -37.32 -5.38 18.06
C VAL A 520 -37.42 -6.09 16.72
N GLN A 521 -36.29 -6.16 16.00
CA GLN A 521 -36.20 -6.86 14.71
C GLN A 521 -35.06 -7.87 14.74
N ILE A 522 -35.25 -9.02 14.14
CA ILE A 522 -34.21 -10.01 13.87
C ILE A 522 -33.85 -9.88 12.38
N LEU A 523 -32.62 -9.53 12.12
CA LEU A 523 -32.11 -9.26 10.79
C LEU A 523 -30.97 -10.20 10.42
N ASN A 524 -30.88 -10.55 9.15
CA ASN A 524 -29.76 -11.31 8.61
C ASN A 524 -28.63 -10.35 8.19
N GLY A 525 -27.44 -10.50 8.76
CA GLY A 525 -26.29 -9.65 8.49
C GLY A 525 -25.12 -10.43 7.86
N ARG A 526 -24.10 -9.69 7.42
CA ARG A 526 -22.88 -10.26 6.79
C ARG A 526 -22.18 -11.32 7.67
N PHE A 527 -22.33 -11.22 9.00
CA PHE A 527 -21.69 -12.12 9.96
C PHE A 527 -22.69 -13.06 10.64
N GLY A 528 -23.88 -13.21 10.07
CA GLY A 528 -25.00 -14.00 10.60
C GLY A 528 -26.11 -13.16 11.19
N PRO A 529 -27.20 -13.82 11.69
CA PRO A 529 -28.36 -13.14 12.24
C PRO A 529 -28.04 -12.31 13.49
N TYR A 530 -28.72 -11.18 13.65
CA TYR A 530 -28.58 -10.30 14.80
C TYR A 530 -29.89 -9.62 15.16
N ILE A 531 -30.01 -9.18 16.41
CA ILE A 531 -31.18 -8.42 16.90
C ILE A 531 -30.88 -6.93 16.72
N SER A 532 -31.78 -6.19 16.09
CA SER A 532 -31.76 -4.73 16.00
C SER A 532 -32.83 -4.14 16.91
N TYR A 533 -32.43 -3.27 17.82
CA TYR A 533 -33.31 -2.57 18.74
C TYR A 533 -32.75 -1.20 19.15
N ASN A 534 -33.58 -0.15 19.11
CA ASN A 534 -33.19 1.22 19.46
C ASN A 534 -31.89 1.72 18.80
N LYS A 535 -31.74 1.48 17.50
CA LYS A 535 -30.53 1.82 16.71
C LYS A 535 -29.24 1.12 17.14
N ALA A 536 -29.33 0.07 17.95
CA ALA A 536 -28.23 -0.78 18.36
C ALA A 536 -28.40 -2.20 17.83
N ASN A 537 -27.29 -2.87 17.56
CA ASN A 537 -27.28 -4.26 17.07
C ASN A 537 -26.70 -5.18 18.15
N TYR A 538 -27.37 -6.30 18.38
CA TYR A 538 -27.02 -7.30 19.40
C TYR A 538 -26.81 -8.66 18.73
N LYS A 539 -25.76 -9.36 19.12
CA LYS A 539 -25.38 -10.64 18.51
C LYS A 539 -26.27 -11.77 19.04
N ILE A 540 -26.74 -12.63 18.13
CA ILE A 540 -27.42 -13.86 18.50
C ILE A 540 -26.35 -14.96 18.69
N PRO A 541 -26.32 -15.65 19.84
CA PRO A 541 -25.44 -16.80 20.06
C PRO A 541 -25.68 -17.90 19.02
N LYS A 542 -24.65 -18.58 18.59
CA LYS A 542 -24.74 -19.67 17.61
C LYS A 542 -25.60 -20.84 18.04
N THR A 543 -25.88 -20.94 19.34
CA THR A 543 -26.75 -21.96 19.95
C THR A 543 -28.23 -21.68 19.80
N CYS A 544 -28.61 -20.45 19.36
CA CYS A 544 -30.00 -20.05 19.18
C CYS A 544 -30.30 -19.92 17.68
N LYS A 545 -31.42 -20.51 17.24
CA LYS A 545 -31.91 -20.31 15.88
C LYS A 545 -32.71 -19.00 15.83
N ALA A 546 -32.38 -18.16 14.81
CA ALA A 546 -32.92 -16.81 14.71
C ALA A 546 -34.45 -16.76 14.48
N ASP A 547 -34.97 -17.71 13.74
CA ASP A 547 -36.39 -17.90 13.39
C ASP A 547 -37.26 -18.35 14.58
N GLU A 548 -36.68 -19.09 15.53
CA GLU A 548 -37.37 -19.64 16.70
C GLU A 548 -37.36 -18.67 17.90
N LEU A 549 -36.63 -17.53 17.83
CA LEU A 549 -36.54 -16.60 18.95
C LEU A 549 -37.89 -15.91 19.25
N THR A 550 -38.25 -15.90 20.52
CA THR A 550 -39.39 -15.14 21.05
C THR A 550 -38.96 -13.74 21.46
N LEU A 551 -39.93 -12.82 21.62
CA LEU A 551 -39.65 -11.46 22.06
C LEU A 551 -38.94 -11.43 23.42
N GLU A 552 -39.40 -12.25 24.38
CA GLU A 552 -38.83 -12.36 25.71
C GLU A 552 -37.35 -12.76 25.66
N LYS A 553 -37.03 -13.73 24.80
CA LYS A 553 -35.65 -14.19 24.62
C LYS A 553 -34.78 -13.15 23.93
N CYS A 554 -35.32 -12.37 23.00
CA CYS A 554 -34.63 -11.24 22.40
C CYS A 554 -34.30 -10.17 23.44
N MET A 555 -35.25 -9.81 24.32
CA MET A 555 -35.03 -8.84 25.39
C MET A 555 -33.98 -9.33 26.41
N GLU A 556 -34.00 -10.60 26.78
CA GLU A 556 -32.99 -11.21 27.65
C GLU A 556 -31.57 -11.12 27.04
N LEU A 557 -31.44 -11.37 25.72
CA LEU A 557 -30.19 -11.26 25.01
C LEU A 557 -29.69 -9.79 24.91
N ILE A 558 -30.61 -8.85 24.72
CA ILE A 558 -30.32 -7.41 24.70
C ILE A 558 -29.79 -6.95 26.05
N GLU A 559 -30.43 -7.34 27.17
CA GLU A 559 -30.01 -7.00 28.53
C GLU A 559 -28.64 -7.62 28.85
N LYS A 560 -28.42 -8.87 28.48
CA LYS A 560 -27.19 -9.60 28.75
C LYS A 560 -25.98 -9.04 27.98
N GLU A 561 -26.16 -8.53 26.75
CA GLU A 561 -25.12 -7.84 26.00
C GLU A 561 -25.00 -6.35 26.39
N GLY A 562 -26.11 -5.70 26.75
CA GLY A 562 -26.13 -4.33 27.26
C GLY A 562 -25.32 -4.17 28.55
N SER A 563 -25.37 -5.16 29.42
CA SER A 563 -24.59 -5.20 30.68
C SER A 563 -23.07 -5.45 30.46
N LYS A 564 -22.66 -5.96 29.32
CA LYS A 564 -21.24 -6.15 28.95
C LYS A 564 -20.57 -4.93 28.33
N LYS A 565 -21.33 -3.98 27.83
CA LYS A 565 -20.80 -2.70 27.34
C LYS A 565 -20.70 -1.69 28.47
N LYS A 566 -19.57 -1.64 29.18
CA LYS A 566 -19.19 -0.46 29.99
C LYS A 566 -19.22 0.79 29.08
N PRO A 567 -19.74 1.94 29.56
CA PRO A 567 -19.77 3.16 28.75
C PRO A 567 -18.34 3.71 28.62
N GLY A 568 -17.69 3.39 27.54
CA GLY A 568 -16.42 3.98 27.14
C GLY A 568 -16.64 4.87 25.94
N GLY A 569 -16.70 6.19 26.14
CA GLY A 569 -16.75 7.14 25.06
C GLY A 569 -17.82 8.21 25.24
N SER A 570 -17.62 9.11 26.23
CA SER A 570 -18.42 10.33 26.36
C SER A 570 -18.25 11.22 25.13
N SER A 571 -19.31 11.39 24.35
CA SER A 571 -19.43 12.57 23.49
C SER A 571 -19.38 13.80 24.38
N LYS A 572 -18.30 14.57 24.30
CA LYS A 572 -18.19 15.90 24.92
C LYS A 572 -19.31 16.79 24.39
N LYS A 573 -20.36 16.97 25.18
CA LYS A 573 -21.31 18.07 25.02
C LYS A 573 -20.52 19.36 25.29
N THR A 574 -20.40 20.16 24.28
CA THR A 574 -19.90 21.56 24.39
C THR A 574 -20.81 22.31 25.36
N PRO A 575 -20.29 22.98 26.42
CA PRO A 575 -21.13 23.76 27.28
C PRO A 575 -21.57 25.03 26.55
N VAL A 576 -22.88 25.20 26.43
CA VAL A 576 -23.51 26.43 26.01
C VAL A 576 -23.18 27.50 27.07
N ARG A 577 -22.35 28.48 26.69
CA ARG A 577 -22.05 29.66 27.47
C ARG A 577 -23.33 30.51 27.62
N LYS A 578 -23.98 30.46 28.79
CA LYS A 578 -25.00 31.43 29.17
C LYS A 578 -24.33 32.81 29.29
N ALA A 579 -24.80 33.78 28.51
CA ALA A 579 -24.46 35.17 28.63
C ALA A 579 -24.93 35.67 30.02
N GLN A 580 -24.00 36.09 30.88
CA GLN A 580 -24.32 36.86 32.07
C GLN A 580 -24.40 38.34 31.66
N THR A 581 -25.61 38.85 31.71
CA THR A 581 -25.91 40.29 31.72
C THR A 581 -25.38 40.90 33.00
N THR A 582 -24.31 41.64 32.92
CA THR A 582 -23.84 42.52 34.03
C THR A 582 -24.53 43.86 33.94
N THR A 583 -25.50 44.08 34.81
CA THR A 583 -26.03 45.39 35.17
C THR A 583 -24.95 46.19 35.92
N LYS A 584 -24.50 47.30 35.33
CA LYS A 584 -23.72 48.33 36.05
C LYS A 584 -24.61 48.97 37.10
N LYS A 585 -24.21 48.94 38.36
CA LYS A 585 -24.59 49.96 39.37
C LYS A 585 -23.39 50.87 39.58
N LYS A 586 -23.68 52.15 39.42
CA LYS A 586 -22.83 53.27 39.89
C LYS A 586 -22.74 53.25 41.41
N ASN A 587 -21.58 53.41 41.96
CA ASN A 587 -21.12 54.43 42.87
C ASN A 587 -19.60 54.38 42.90
#